data_ffdd7cec60d65d87329550714a904104
#
_entry.id   ffdd7cec60d65d87329550714a904104
#
_cell.length_a   1.000
_cell.length_b   1.000
_cell.length_c   1.000
_cell.angle_alpha   90.00
_cell.angle_beta   90.00
_cell.angle_gamma   90.00
#
_symmetry.space_group_name_H-M   'P 1'
#
loop_
_entity.id
_entity.type
_entity.pdbx_description
1 polymer ?
#
loop_
_entity_poly.entity_id
_entity_poly.type
_entity_poly.pdbx_seq_one_letter_code
_entity_poly.pdbx_strand_id
1 'polypeptide(L)'
;MENLSFFKSCIVNEQKATIALFNACESKNIDYKPHEVNRSAREIIEHITTHLIDLNVILDNPICDETLTLHFNDAADAAKQLNKQWELLLKKLENYSVEKWETENVELLVAGKPFATLPRMQMMWFFFFDIIHHRGQLSSYIRPMGGKNPAVYGYSADTI
;
A
#
# COMPACT_ATOMS: atom_id res chain seq x y z
N MET A 1 -9.69 -22.35 -4.23
CA MET A 1 -8.37 -21.68 -4.21
C MET A 1 -8.09 -21.38 -2.76
N GLU A 2 -6.95 -21.77 -2.22
CA GLU A 2 -6.55 -21.42 -0.84
C GLU A 2 -6.41 -19.92 -0.67
N ASN A 3 -6.71 -19.42 0.53
CA ASN A 3 -6.71 -17.97 0.80
C ASN A 3 -5.34 -17.32 0.52
N LEU A 4 -4.24 -17.96 0.92
CA LEU A 4 -2.88 -17.47 0.65
C LEU A 4 -2.60 -17.34 -0.86
N SER A 5 -3.02 -18.34 -1.66
CA SER A 5 -2.86 -18.29 -3.12
C SER A 5 -3.67 -17.17 -3.75
N PHE A 6 -4.87 -16.91 -3.25
CA PHE A 6 -5.69 -15.80 -3.70
C PHE A 6 -5.07 -14.45 -3.33
N PHE A 7 -4.60 -14.31 -2.09
CA PHE A 7 -3.89 -13.11 -1.64
C PHE A 7 -2.66 -12.80 -2.52
N LYS A 8 -1.82 -13.82 -2.82
CA LYS A 8 -0.68 -13.69 -3.74
C LYS A 8 -1.10 -13.15 -5.10
N SER A 9 -2.19 -13.69 -5.67
CA SER A 9 -2.71 -13.23 -6.96
C SER A 9 -3.16 -11.76 -6.91
N CYS A 10 -3.80 -11.34 -5.82
CA CYS A 10 -4.19 -9.94 -5.62
C CYS A 10 -2.96 -9.03 -5.55
N ILE A 11 -1.95 -9.38 -4.75
CA ILE A 11 -0.71 -8.61 -4.63
C ILE A 11 -0.02 -8.44 -6.00
N VAL A 12 0.07 -9.51 -6.81
CA VAL A 12 0.65 -9.44 -8.17
C VAL A 12 -0.13 -8.47 -9.07
N ASN A 13 -1.45 -8.55 -9.05
CA ASN A 13 -2.31 -7.76 -9.94
C ASN A 13 -2.29 -6.27 -9.60
N GLU A 14 -2.18 -5.91 -8.31
CA GLU A 14 -2.31 -4.54 -7.84
C GLU A 14 -1.01 -3.71 -7.95
N GLN A 15 0.14 -4.35 -8.10
CA GLN A 15 1.44 -3.70 -8.17
C GLN A 15 1.50 -2.64 -9.29
N LYS A 16 1.20 -3.04 -10.52
CA LYS A 16 1.31 -2.15 -11.70
C LYS A 16 0.38 -0.95 -11.60
N ALA A 17 -0.86 -1.17 -11.15
CA ALA A 17 -1.85 -0.12 -11.00
C ALA A 17 -1.43 0.91 -9.95
N THR A 18 -0.88 0.47 -8.82
CA THR A 18 -0.42 1.37 -7.75
C THR A 18 0.80 2.17 -8.17
N ILE A 19 1.78 1.55 -8.83
CA ILE A 19 2.95 2.24 -9.39
C ILE A 19 2.54 3.26 -10.45
N ALA A 20 1.60 2.91 -11.32
CA ALA A 20 1.11 3.83 -12.35
C ALA A 20 0.47 5.09 -11.76
N LEU A 21 -0.29 4.96 -10.66
CA LEU A 21 -0.87 6.11 -9.95
C LEU A 21 0.20 6.99 -9.30
N PHE A 22 1.24 6.42 -8.69
CA PHE A 22 2.35 7.20 -8.13
C PHE A 22 3.07 8.00 -9.22
N ASN A 23 3.37 7.37 -10.35
CA ASN A 23 4.01 8.03 -11.48
C ASN A 23 3.11 9.11 -12.15
N ALA A 24 1.81 9.03 -11.98
CA ALA A 24 0.87 10.03 -12.49
C ALA A 24 0.75 11.28 -11.59
N CYS A 25 1.32 11.24 -10.37
CA CYS A 25 1.33 12.38 -9.47
C CYS A 25 2.33 13.44 -9.94
N GLU A 26 1.88 14.68 -10.13
CA GLU A 26 2.74 15.79 -10.48
C GLU A 26 3.55 16.27 -9.26
N SER A 27 4.87 16.05 -9.27
CA SER A 27 5.75 16.31 -8.11
C SER A 27 5.69 17.75 -7.61
N LYS A 28 5.47 18.73 -8.52
CA LYS A 28 5.32 20.16 -8.15
C LYS A 28 4.08 20.45 -7.31
N ASN A 29 3.07 19.58 -7.36
CA ASN A 29 1.79 19.71 -6.66
C ASN A 29 1.57 18.58 -5.66
N ILE A 30 2.62 17.87 -5.25
CA ILE A 30 2.54 16.66 -4.42
C ILE A 30 1.93 16.92 -3.04
N ASP A 31 1.94 18.16 -2.58
CA ASP A 31 1.35 18.56 -1.30
C ASP A 31 -0.12 19.02 -1.43
N TYR A 32 -0.76 18.79 -2.59
CA TYR A 32 -2.17 19.09 -2.79
C TYR A 32 -3.06 18.36 -1.78
N LYS A 33 -4.04 19.11 -1.24
CA LYS A 33 -5.12 18.63 -0.36
C LYS A 33 -6.46 19.12 -0.91
N PRO A 34 -7.49 18.26 -1.03
CA PRO A 34 -8.83 18.71 -1.44
C PRO A 34 -9.54 19.50 -0.34
N HIS A 35 -9.14 19.33 0.93
CA HIS A 35 -9.64 20.04 2.10
C HIS A 35 -8.54 20.10 3.16
N GLU A 36 -8.57 21.12 4.03
CA GLU A 36 -7.53 21.36 5.04
C GLU A 36 -7.28 20.18 5.99
N VAL A 37 -8.33 19.43 6.36
CA VAL A 37 -8.24 18.28 7.26
C VAL A 37 -7.88 16.96 6.54
N ASN A 38 -7.84 16.95 5.20
CA ASN A 38 -7.46 15.75 4.46
C ASN A 38 -5.94 15.56 4.49
N ARG A 39 -5.51 14.32 4.32
CA ARG A 39 -4.11 14.04 3.98
C ARG A 39 -3.77 14.68 2.62
N SER A 40 -2.55 15.17 2.46
CA SER A 40 -2.02 15.55 1.13
C SER A 40 -1.75 14.31 0.28
N ALA A 41 -1.53 14.52 -1.03
CA ALA A 41 -1.10 13.42 -1.89
C ALA A 41 0.23 12.81 -1.40
N ARG A 42 1.17 13.64 -0.92
CA ARG A 42 2.41 13.18 -0.28
C ARG A 42 2.13 12.25 0.89
N GLU A 43 1.32 12.69 1.84
CA GLU A 43 0.98 11.91 3.04
C GLU A 43 0.25 10.59 2.70
N ILE A 44 -0.56 10.57 1.63
CA ILE A 44 -1.19 9.33 1.14
C ILE A 44 -0.17 8.39 0.53
N ILE A 45 0.77 8.88 -0.27
CA ILE A 45 1.84 8.08 -0.88
C ILE A 45 2.74 7.48 0.20
N GLU A 46 3.14 8.27 1.20
CA GLU A 46 3.92 7.81 2.36
C GLU A 46 3.18 6.70 3.09
N HIS A 47 1.90 6.89 3.38
CA HIS A 47 1.07 5.94 4.08
C HIS A 47 0.90 4.61 3.32
N ILE A 48 0.59 4.65 2.02
CA ILE A 48 0.52 3.43 1.18
C ILE A 48 1.86 2.66 1.21
N THR A 49 2.98 3.37 1.11
CA THR A 49 4.30 2.73 1.08
C THR A 49 4.66 2.17 2.46
N THR A 50 4.31 2.87 3.54
CA THR A 50 4.47 2.39 4.91
C THR A 50 3.69 1.10 5.13
N HIS A 51 2.42 1.05 4.74
CA HIS A 51 1.62 -0.18 4.87
C HIS A 51 2.17 -1.35 4.05
N LEU A 52 2.82 -1.09 2.92
CA LEU A 52 3.51 -2.14 2.19
C LEU A 52 4.76 -2.66 2.93
N ILE A 53 5.44 -1.79 3.69
CA ILE A 53 6.51 -2.19 4.60
C ILE A 53 5.94 -3.01 5.76
N ASP A 54 4.82 -2.58 6.34
CA ASP A 54 4.14 -3.29 7.42
C ASP A 54 3.73 -4.70 6.99
N LEU A 55 3.21 -4.89 5.76
CA LEU A 55 2.96 -6.22 5.20
C LEU A 55 4.22 -7.11 5.19
N ASN A 56 5.38 -6.52 4.88
CA ASN A 56 6.65 -7.23 4.94
C ASN A 56 7.08 -7.58 6.38
N VAL A 57 6.79 -6.71 7.35
CA VAL A 57 7.06 -6.94 8.78
C VAL A 57 6.13 -8.03 9.34
N ILE A 58 4.84 -7.94 9.03
CA ILE A 58 3.80 -8.88 9.47
C ILE A 58 4.11 -10.32 9.03
N LEU A 59 4.70 -10.54 7.84
CA LEU A 59 5.08 -11.89 7.42
C LEU A 59 6.15 -12.52 8.30
N ASP A 60 7.09 -11.73 8.80
CA ASP A 60 8.26 -12.25 9.53
C ASP A 60 8.10 -12.19 11.05
N ASN A 61 7.21 -11.34 11.56
CA ASN A 61 7.13 -11.01 12.99
C ASN A 61 5.74 -11.22 13.57
N PRO A 62 5.64 -11.56 14.87
CA PRO A 62 4.37 -11.61 15.59
C PRO A 62 3.87 -10.24 16.06
N ILE A 63 4.68 -9.19 15.93
CA ILE A 63 4.35 -7.81 16.32
C ILE A 63 4.69 -6.88 15.15
N CYS A 64 3.75 -5.98 14.82
CA CYS A 64 3.94 -4.87 13.90
C CYS A 64 3.61 -3.56 14.62
N ASP A 65 4.53 -2.61 14.65
CA ASP A 65 4.29 -1.26 15.19
C ASP A 65 4.26 -0.24 14.05
N GLU A 66 3.10 0.35 13.83
CA GLU A 66 2.87 1.36 12.79
C GLU A 66 3.44 2.72 13.22
N THR A 67 4.76 2.83 13.26
CA THR A 67 5.48 4.06 13.67
C THR A 67 6.38 4.64 12.61
N LEU A 68 6.60 3.89 11.52
CA LEU A 68 7.53 4.31 10.48
C LEU A 68 6.97 5.48 9.67
N THR A 69 7.73 6.56 9.56
CA THR A 69 7.46 7.63 8.60
C THR A 69 8.44 7.50 7.44
N LEU A 70 7.91 7.30 6.25
CA LEU A 70 8.71 7.22 5.04
C LEU A 70 8.87 8.63 4.44
N HIS A 71 10.04 8.94 3.92
CA HIS A 71 10.30 10.16 3.17
C HIS A 71 10.74 9.85 1.74
N PHE A 72 10.28 10.63 0.78
CA PHE A 72 10.69 10.55 -0.62
C PHE A 72 10.94 11.95 -1.19
N ASN A 73 11.78 12.03 -2.22
CA ASN A 73 12.16 13.29 -2.84
C ASN A 73 11.09 13.79 -3.83
N ASP A 74 10.59 12.88 -4.66
CA ASP A 74 9.59 13.13 -5.69
C ASP A 74 8.74 11.87 -5.96
N ALA A 75 7.73 11.99 -6.82
CA ALA A 75 6.82 10.88 -7.14
C ALA A 75 7.55 9.67 -7.76
N ALA A 76 8.60 9.89 -8.53
CA ALA A 76 9.37 8.80 -9.16
C ALA A 76 10.20 8.05 -8.11
N ASP A 77 10.79 8.76 -7.14
CA ASP A 77 11.48 8.14 -6.01
C ASP A 77 10.50 7.34 -5.14
N ALA A 78 9.31 7.87 -4.86
CA ALA A 78 8.26 7.16 -4.15
C ALA A 78 7.83 5.87 -4.87
N ALA A 79 7.61 5.94 -6.19
CA ALA A 79 7.27 4.77 -7.01
C ALA A 79 8.37 3.70 -6.98
N LYS A 80 9.64 4.10 -6.99
CA LYS A 80 10.78 3.19 -6.88
C LYS A 80 10.86 2.53 -5.51
N GLN A 81 10.64 3.30 -4.43
CA GLN A 81 10.62 2.75 -3.08
C GLN A 81 9.46 1.77 -2.89
N LEU A 82 8.26 2.13 -3.37
CA LEU A 82 7.09 1.25 -3.37
C LEU A 82 7.39 -0.06 -4.11
N ASN A 83 7.93 0.02 -5.33
CA ASN A 83 8.23 -1.16 -6.14
C ASN A 83 9.21 -2.11 -5.42
N LYS A 84 10.25 -1.56 -4.79
CA LYS A 84 11.22 -2.35 -4.01
C LYS A 84 10.54 -3.13 -2.88
N GLN A 85 9.63 -2.50 -2.14
CA GLN A 85 8.90 -3.17 -1.07
C GLN A 85 7.92 -4.22 -1.61
N TRP A 86 7.32 -3.96 -2.77
CA TRP A 86 6.43 -4.90 -3.43
C TRP A 86 7.14 -6.15 -3.90
N GLU A 87 8.30 -6.00 -4.53
CA GLU A 87 9.14 -7.14 -4.94
C GLU A 87 9.60 -7.98 -3.75
N LEU A 88 9.96 -7.32 -2.62
CA LEU A 88 10.31 -8.01 -1.38
C LEU A 88 9.12 -8.83 -0.85
N LEU A 89 7.92 -8.24 -0.83
CA LEU A 89 6.69 -8.91 -0.40
C LEU A 89 6.40 -10.14 -1.26
N LEU A 90 6.45 -9.99 -2.58
CA LEU A 90 6.23 -11.10 -3.52
C LEU A 90 7.22 -12.25 -3.29
N LYS A 91 8.50 -11.92 -3.13
CA LYS A 91 9.55 -12.91 -2.85
C LYS A 91 9.30 -13.67 -1.54
N LYS A 92 8.92 -12.96 -0.47
CA LYS A 92 8.58 -13.60 0.82
C LYS A 92 7.37 -14.53 0.70
N LEU A 93 6.37 -14.12 -0.07
CA LEU A 93 5.16 -14.90 -0.28
C LEU A 93 5.35 -16.15 -1.13
N GLU A 94 6.40 -16.26 -1.97
CA GLU A 94 6.60 -17.40 -2.87
C GLU A 94 6.45 -18.77 -2.17
N ASN A 95 7.18 -18.95 -1.07
CA ASN A 95 7.22 -20.19 -0.28
C ASN A 95 6.69 -20.00 1.14
N TYR A 96 5.78 -19.05 1.35
CA TYR A 96 5.24 -18.79 2.68
C TYR A 96 4.41 -19.95 3.18
N SER A 97 4.56 -20.29 4.47
CA SER A 97 3.82 -21.41 5.09
C SER A 97 2.33 -21.12 5.20
N VAL A 98 1.50 -22.01 4.66
CA VAL A 98 0.04 -21.97 4.82
C VAL A 98 -0.35 -22.08 6.30
N GLU A 99 0.34 -22.96 7.06
CA GLU A 99 0.10 -23.12 8.49
C GLU A 99 0.32 -21.79 9.24
N LYS A 100 1.48 -21.13 9.03
CA LYS A 100 1.75 -19.82 9.66
C LYS A 100 0.72 -18.77 9.25
N TRP A 101 0.33 -18.76 7.99
CA TRP A 101 -0.66 -17.86 7.44
C TRP A 101 -2.02 -17.97 8.15
N GLU A 102 -2.46 -19.19 8.45
CA GLU A 102 -3.79 -19.48 8.97
C GLU A 102 -3.87 -19.52 10.51
N THR A 103 -2.76 -19.88 11.19
CA THR A 103 -2.81 -20.19 12.62
C THR A 103 -2.09 -19.18 13.52
N GLU A 104 -1.08 -18.46 13.00
CA GLU A 104 -0.33 -17.50 13.81
C GLU A 104 -1.07 -16.16 13.91
N ASN A 105 -1.02 -15.58 15.12
CA ASN A 105 -1.52 -14.23 15.36
C ASN A 105 -0.42 -13.18 15.23
N VAL A 106 -0.84 -11.96 14.90
CA VAL A 106 0.01 -10.76 14.88
C VAL A 106 -0.63 -9.69 15.75
N GLU A 107 0.16 -9.11 16.64
CA GLU A 107 -0.22 -7.93 17.42
C GLU A 107 0.15 -6.67 16.65
N LEU A 108 -0.84 -5.81 16.41
CA LEU A 108 -0.65 -4.48 15.84
C LEU A 108 -0.53 -3.46 16.97
N LEU A 109 0.56 -2.70 16.94
CA LEU A 109 0.72 -1.52 17.77
C LEU A 109 0.59 -0.27 16.89
N VAL A 110 0.04 0.80 17.44
CA VAL A 110 0.01 2.14 16.83
C VAL A 110 0.69 3.09 17.81
N ALA A 111 1.79 3.68 17.39
CA ALA A 111 2.64 4.53 18.22
C ALA A 111 3.01 3.84 19.56
N GLY A 112 3.42 2.58 19.50
CA GLY A 112 3.82 1.76 20.65
C GLY A 112 2.69 1.29 21.56
N LYS A 113 1.42 1.53 21.20
CA LYS A 113 0.25 1.11 22.01
C LYS A 113 -0.49 -0.02 21.31
N PRO A 114 -0.87 -1.09 22.03
CA PRO A 114 -1.67 -2.18 21.49
C PRO A 114 -2.98 -1.65 20.86
N PHE A 115 -3.22 -2.02 19.60
CA PHE A 115 -4.43 -1.65 18.86
C PHE A 115 -5.31 -2.87 18.59
N ALA A 116 -4.73 -3.97 18.06
CA ALA A 116 -5.46 -5.19 17.73
C ALA A 116 -4.53 -6.40 17.72
N THR A 117 -5.08 -7.59 18.02
CA THR A 117 -4.42 -8.87 17.76
C THR A 117 -5.31 -9.69 16.87
N LEU A 118 -4.83 -10.04 15.68
CA LEU A 118 -5.59 -10.75 14.65
C LEU A 118 -4.79 -11.94 14.12
N PRO A 119 -5.45 -12.99 13.59
CA PRO A 119 -4.79 -13.98 12.75
C PRO A 119 -3.99 -13.30 11.64
N ARG A 120 -2.78 -13.79 11.37
CA ARG A 120 -1.87 -13.20 10.36
C ARG A 120 -2.57 -12.95 9.02
N MET A 121 -3.33 -13.94 8.56
CA MET A 121 -4.14 -13.80 7.35
C MET A 121 -5.05 -12.56 7.39
N GLN A 122 -5.77 -12.34 8.50
CA GLN A 122 -6.68 -11.20 8.62
C GLN A 122 -5.92 -9.88 8.67
N MET A 123 -4.79 -9.83 9.39
CA MET A 123 -3.94 -8.65 9.46
C MET A 123 -3.38 -8.26 8.09
N MET A 124 -2.93 -9.25 7.29
CA MET A 124 -2.45 -9.04 5.93
C MET A 124 -3.55 -8.47 5.01
N TRP A 125 -4.77 -9.01 5.09
CA TRP A 125 -5.91 -8.46 4.34
C TRP A 125 -6.31 -7.06 4.80
N PHE A 126 -6.26 -6.78 6.11
CA PHE A 126 -6.56 -5.46 6.67
C PHE A 126 -5.65 -4.38 6.06
N PHE A 127 -4.34 -4.55 6.12
CA PHE A 127 -3.38 -3.61 5.54
C PHE A 127 -3.50 -3.52 4.02
N PHE A 128 -3.75 -4.64 3.34
CA PHE A 128 -3.91 -4.63 1.90
C PHE A 128 -5.16 -3.86 1.45
N PHE A 129 -6.28 -4.01 2.13
CA PHE A 129 -7.48 -3.22 1.84
C PHE A 129 -7.28 -1.73 2.12
N ASP A 130 -6.51 -1.39 3.12
CA ASP A 130 -6.18 0.02 3.40
C ASP A 130 -5.30 0.62 2.31
N ILE A 131 -4.34 -0.11 1.78
CA ILE A 131 -3.58 0.29 0.57
C ILE A 131 -4.53 0.57 -0.60
N ILE A 132 -5.49 -0.31 -0.88
CA ILE A 132 -6.46 -0.14 -1.97
C ILE A 132 -7.37 1.07 -1.72
N HIS A 133 -7.82 1.27 -0.47
CA HIS A 133 -8.62 2.43 -0.07
C HIS A 133 -7.87 3.74 -0.34
N HIS A 134 -6.65 3.89 0.16
CA HIS A 134 -5.85 5.08 0.00
C HIS A 134 -5.41 5.32 -1.45
N ARG A 135 -5.17 4.25 -2.22
CA ARG A 135 -4.96 4.35 -3.66
C ARG A 135 -6.19 4.94 -4.37
N GLY A 136 -7.39 4.57 -3.97
CA GLY A 136 -8.63 5.18 -4.47
C GLY A 136 -8.71 6.67 -4.17
N GLN A 137 -8.33 7.08 -2.95
CA GLN A 137 -8.23 8.50 -2.59
C GLN A 137 -7.20 9.23 -3.48
N LEU A 138 -5.99 8.69 -3.62
CA LEU A 138 -4.94 9.29 -4.43
C LEU A 138 -5.37 9.47 -5.89
N SER A 139 -6.11 8.52 -6.46
CA SER A 139 -6.60 8.61 -7.83
C SER A 139 -7.50 9.83 -8.06
N SER A 140 -8.26 10.25 -7.05
CA SER A 140 -9.10 11.44 -7.12
C SER A 140 -8.31 12.76 -7.05
N TYR A 141 -7.06 12.73 -6.59
CA TYR A 141 -6.19 13.92 -6.47
C TYR A 141 -5.39 14.21 -7.75
N ILE A 142 -5.17 13.20 -8.60
CA ILE A 142 -4.28 13.28 -9.76
C ILE A 142 -4.68 14.42 -10.71
N ARG A 143 -5.95 14.51 -11.13
CA ARG A 143 -6.41 15.58 -12.02
C ARG A 143 -6.31 16.98 -11.41
N PRO A 144 -6.77 17.22 -10.17
CA PRO A 144 -6.55 18.50 -9.48
C PRO A 144 -5.06 18.89 -9.37
N MET A 145 -4.16 17.90 -9.27
CA MET A 145 -2.72 18.12 -9.26
C MET A 145 -2.14 18.47 -10.65
N GLY A 146 -2.92 18.29 -11.73
CA GLY A 146 -2.50 18.52 -13.12
C GLY A 146 -2.02 17.27 -13.85
N GLY A 147 -2.10 16.10 -13.21
CA GLY A 147 -1.78 14.81 -13.81
C GLY A 147 -2.94 14.20 -14.61
N LYS A 148 -2.68 13.06 -15.25
CA LYS A 148 -3.67 12.25 -15.96
C LYS A 148 -3.86 10.92 -15.21
N ASN A 149 -5.12 10.57 -14.94
CA ASN A 149 -5.44 9.31 -14.26
C ASN A 149 -5.13 8.11 -15.16
N PRO A 150 -4.27 7.17 -14.73
CA PRO A 150 -4.03 5.95 -15.50
C PRO A 150 -5.24 5.02 -15.44
N ALA A 151 -5.27 4.04 -16.34
CA ALA A 151 -6.17 2.90 -16.23
C ALA A 151 -5.78 2.03 -15.02
N VAL A 152 -6.74 1.72 -14.14
CA VAL A 152 -6.53 0.88 -12.95
C VAL A 152 -7.27 -0.45 -13.12
N TYR A 153 -8.61 -0.45 -13.04
CA TYR A 153 -9.46 -1.63 -13.28
C TYR A 153 -10.22 -1.56 -14.60
N GLY A 154 -9.92 -0.57 -15.42
CA GLY A 154 -10.55 -0.30 -16.69
C GLY A 154 -10.07 1.04 -17.21
N TYR A 155 -10.59 1.47 -18.34
CA TYR A 155 -10.22 2.75 -18.93
C TYR A 155 -10.57 3.92 -18.00
N SER A 156 -9.66 4.90 -17.93
CA SER A 156 -9.99 6.22 -17.40
C SER A 156 -10.38 7.16 -18.54
N ALA A 157 -11.02 8.28 -18.23
CA ALA A 157 -11.31 9.32 -19.22
C ALA A 157 -10.03 9.94 -19.85
N ASP A 158 -8.86 9.70 -19.25
CA ASP A 158 -7.57 10.19 -19.75
C ASP A 158 -6.83 9.15 -20.60
N THR A 159 -7.36 7.92 -20.73
CA THR A 159 -6.74 6.79 -21.45
C THR A 159 -7.59 6.26 -22.61
N ILE A 160 -8.68 6.95 -22.95
CA ILE A 160 -9.55 6.68 -24.10
C ILE A 160 -9.05 7.46 -25.30
#